data_f7f0b66f7c405ae5fa8c48a8e59e5b1a
#
_entry.id   f7f0b66f7c405ae5fa8c48a8e59e5b1a
#
_cell.length_a   1.000
_cell.length_b   1.000
_cell.length_c   1.000
_cell.angle_alpha   90.00
_cell.angle_beta   90.00
_cell.angle_gamma   90.00
#
_symmetry.space_group_name_H-M   'P 1'
#
loop_
_entity.id
_entity.type
_entity.pdbx_description
1 polymer ?
#
loop_
_entity_poly.entity_id
_entity_poly.type
_entity_poly.pdbx_seq_one_letter_code
_entity_poly.pdbx_strand_id
1 'polypeptide(L)'
;MSAAAATPPAVERRRIVVVDDHHLFRAGVKAELAGHCDIVGEAPDPARALAVIASTRPDVVLLDVHLPDGGGVAVLEGLAALPGDGPPPAVLALSVSDAAADVVPMIRAGALGYVTKTIDTDELVAAIERVAAGDAYFSPRLAAFVLQAFSSPVQAEASEPGLESLTAREREVLHHLARGYAYKQIGARLGISARTVESHVGAVLRKLQLSSRHEVTHWAATHGLIDPGSAP
;
A
#
# COMPACT_ATOMS: atom_id res chain seq x y z
N MET A 1 -14.89 -12.61 -58.00
CA MET A 1 -15.29 -11.71 -56.90
C MET A 1 -14.64 -12.24 -55.65
N SER A 2 -13.51 -11.64 -55.29
CA SER A 2 -12.71 -12.06 -54.12
C SER A 2 -13.22 -11.28 -52.92
N ALA A 3 -13.76 -11.99 -51.92
CA ALA A 3 -14.15 -11.39 -50.66
C ALA A 3 -12.88 -11.09 -49.87
N ALA A 4 -12.55 -9.82 -49.68
CA ALA A 4 -11.51 -9.39 -48.80
C ALA A 4 -11.94 -9.78 -47.37
N ALA A 5 -11.18 -10.67 -46.73
CA ALA A 5 -11.33 -11.00 -45.32
C ALA A 5 -11.03 -9.73 -44.53
N ALA A 6 -12.04 -9.19 -43.84
CA ALA A 6 -11.86 -8.10 -42.91
C ALA A 6 -10.96 -8.59 -41.78
N THR A 7 -9.80 -7.97 -41.64
CA THR A 7 -8.94 -8.15 -40.47
C THR A 7 -9.75 -7.77 -39.23
N PRO A 8 -9.85 -8.65 -38.21
CA PRO A 8 -10.53 -8.28 -36.97
C PRO A 8 -9.86 -7.03 -36.36
N PRO A 9 -10.62 -6.12 -35.75
CA PRO A 9 -10.06 -4.94 -35.13
C PRO A 9 -9.01 -5.39 -34.11
N ALA A 10 -7.83 -4.80 -34.19
CA ALA A 10 -6.79 -5.01 -33.18
C ALA A 10 -7.40 -4.69 -31.80
N VAL A 11 -7.44 -5.66 -30.92
CA VAL A 11 -7.85 -5.43 -29.53
C VAL A 11 -6.85 -4.43 -28.97
N GLU A 12 -7.32 -3.21 -28.73
CA GLU A 12 -6.49 -2.15 -28.17
C GLU A 12 -6.06 -2.57 -26.79
N ARG A 13 -4.75 -2.82 -26.61
CA ARG A 13 -4.20 -3.29 -25.32
C ARG A 13 -4.22 -2.16 -24.32
N ARG A 14 -4.50 -2.49 -23.05
CA ARG A 14 -4.48 -1.52 -21.96
C ARG A 14 -3.06 -0.99 -21.74
N ARG A 15 -2.96 0.31 -21.60
CA ARG A 15 -1.72 1.04 -21.32
C ARG A 15 -1.50 1.10 -19.83
N ILE A 16 -0.41 0.52 -19.36
CA ILE A 16 -0.14 0.34 -17.94
C ILE A 16 1.13 1.08 -17.52
N VAL A 17 1.08 1.74 -16.37
CA VAL A 17 2.28 2.19 -15.63
C VAL A 17 2.46 1.32 -14.41
N VAL A 18 3.69 0.85 -14.17
CA VAL A 18 4.04 0.05 -12.98
C VAL A 18 4.85 0.90 -12.02
N VAL A 19 4.35 1.05 -10.79
CA VAL A 19 4.97 1.84 -9.73
C VAL A 19 5.31 0.93 -8.55
N ASP A 20 6.60 0.70 -8.31
CA ASP A 20 7.11 -0.18 -7.26
C ASP A 20 8.59 0.14 -7.06
N ASP A 21 9.10 0.16 -5.84
CA ASP A 21 10.51 0.45 -5.56
C ASP A 21 11.44 -0.74 -5.85
N HIS A 22 10.88 -1.96 -5.93
CA HIS A 22 11.63 -3.19 -6.19
C HIS A 22 11.81 -3.43 -7.69
N HIS A 23 13.00 -3.17 -8.21
CA HIS A 23 13.33 -3.35 -9.64
C HIS A 23 13.00 -4.75 -10.18
N LEU A 24 13.30 -5.81 -9.41
CA LEU A 24 13.05 -7.19 -9.85
C LEU A 24 11.55 -7.48 -9.95
N PHE A 25 10.73 -6.92 -9.08
CA PHE A 25 9.28 -7.07 -9.15
C PHE A 25 8.74 -6.38 -10.41
N ARG A 26 9.15 -5.13 -10.69
CA ARG A 26 8.74 -4.44 -11.93
C ARG A 26 9.14 -5.23 -13.18
N ALA A 27 10.36 -5.77 -13.21
CA ALA A 27 10.82 -6.60 -14.32
C ALA A 27 9.97 -7.88 -14.49
N GLY A 28 9.58 -8.52 -13.39
CA GLY A 28 8.70 -9.68 -13.37
C GLY A 28 7.31 -9.35 -13.92
N VAL A 29 6.68 -8.31 -13.40
CA VAL A 29 5.35 -7.86 -13.88
C VAL A 29 5.36 -7.55 -15.38
N LYS A 30 6.42 -6.90 -15.88
CA LYS A 30 6.57 -6.66 -17.33
C LYS A 30 6.65 -7.93 -18.14
N ALA A 31 7.39 -8.91 -17.67
CA ALA A 31 7.52 -10.19 -18.36
C ALA A 31 6.19 -10.96 -18.36
N GLU A 32 5.49 -11.00 -17.24
CA GLU A 32 4.20 -11.66 -17.08
C GLU A 32 3.08 -11.00 -17.91
N LEU A 33 3.04 -9.68 -17.96
CA LEU A 33 2.04 -8.95 -18.72
C LEU A 33 2.40 -8.78 -20.21
N ALA A 34 3.57 -9.24 -20.64
CA ALA A 34 3.97 -9.19 -22.04
C ALA A 34 2.97 -9.98 -22.91
N GLY A 35 2.38 -9.30 -23.89
CA GLY A 35 1.34 -9.91 -24.73
C GLY A 35 -0.09 -9.65 -24.27
N HIS A 36 -0.33 -9.25 -23.03
CA HIS A 36 -1.65 -8.90 -22.49
C HIS A 36 -1.88 -7.40 -22.46
N CYS A 37 -0.88 -6.63 -22.02
CA CYS A 37 -0.96 -5.19 -21.83
C CYS A 37 0.27 -4.49 -22.42
N ASP A 38 0.17 -3.17 -22.63
CA ASP A 38 1.28 -2.32 -23.03
C ASP A 38 1.83 -1.57 -21.81
N ILE A 39 3.02 -1.96 -21.33
CA ILE A 39 3.68 -1.23 -20.24
C ILE A 39 4.32 0.03 -20.82
N VAL A 40 3.67 1.17 -20.60
CA VAL A 40 4.06 2.48 -21.16
C VAL A 40 4.98 3.27 -20.24
N GLY A 41 5.20 2.82 -18.99
CA GLY A 41 6.11 3.46 -18.07
C GLY A 41 6.33 2.67 -16.77
N GLU A 42 7.40 3.05 -16.08
CA GLU A 42 7.78 2.50 -14.77
C GLU A 42 8.28 3.62 -13.86
N ALA A 43 8.02 3.50 -12.55
CA ALA A 43 8.55 4.42 -11.57
C ALA A 43 8.90 3.71 -10.25
N PRO A 44 9.99 4.08 -9.56
CA PRO A 44 10.38 3.51 -8.28
C PRO A 44 9.89 4.32 -7.07
N ASP A 45 9.34 5.50 -7.27
CA ASP A 45 8.97 6.45 -6.23
C ASP A 45 7.77 7.33 -6.64
N PRO A 46 7.07 7.98 -5.71
CA PRO A 46 5.90 8.79 -6.00
C PRO A 46 6.15 9.95 -6.97
N ALA A 47 7.27 10.66 -6.82
CA ALA A 47 7.56 11.84 -7.64
C ALA A 47 7.73 11.45 -9.13
N ARG A 48 8.48 10.37 -9.39
CA ARG A 48 8.64 9.82 -10.75
C ARG A 48 7.35 9.23 -11.27
N ALA A 49 6.55 8.57 -10.40
CA ALA A 49 5.25 8.02 -10.79
C ALA A 49 4.35 9.10 -11.38
N LEU A 50 4.16 10.22 -10.68
CA LEU A 50 3.33 11.32 -11.15
C LEU A 50 3.82 11.90 -12.48
N ALA A 51 5.13 12.08 -12.64
CA ALA A 51 5.71 12.57 -13.89
C ALA A 51 5.48 11.61 -15.08
N VAL A 52 5.69 10.29 -14.85
CA VAL A 52 5.46 9.25 -15.89
C VAL A 52 3.98 9.15 -16.23
N ILE A 53 3.09 9.13 -15.24
CA ILE A 53 1.64 9.05 -15.47
C ILE A 53 1.15 10.27 -16.26
N ALA A 54 1.57 11.48 -15.89
CA ALA A 54 1.19 12.69 -16.60
C ALA A 54 1.64 12.69 -18.07
N SER A 55 2.83 12.16 -18.38
CA SER A 55 3.39 12.13 -19.72
C SER A 55 2.83 10.99 -20.59
N THR A 56 2.53 9.83 -19.97
CA THR A 56 2.12 8.63 -20.73
C THR A 56 0.61 8.47 -20.82
N ARG A 57 -0.16 9.05 -19.89
CA ARG A 57 -1.62 8.92 -19.80
C ARG A 57 -2.06 7.46 -19.89
N PRO A 58 -1.70 6.62 -18.90
CA PRO A 58 -2.07 5.20 -18.91
C PRO A 58 -3.56 5.01 -18.61
N ASP A 59 -4.10 3.84 -18.98
CA ASP A 59 -5.45 3.43 -18.58
C ASP A 59 -5.46 2.98 -17.10
N VAL A 60 -4.41 2.24 -16.70
CA VAL A 60 -4.29 1.68 -15.35
C VAL A 60 -2.89 1.93 -14.79
N VAL A 61 -2.83 2.20 -13.50
CA VAL A 61 -1.60 2.24 -12.71
C VAL A 61 -1.59 1.06 -11.76
N LEU A 62 -0.60 0.19 -11.89
CA LEU A 62 -0.27 -0.83 -10.90
C LEU A 62 0.62 -0.19 -9.85
N LEU A 63 0.12 -0.04 -8.63
CA LEU A 63 0.72 0.79 -7.60
C LEU A 63 1.07 -0.01 -6.35
N ASP A 64 2.36 -0.09 -6.02
CA ASP A 64 2.78 -0.62 -4.72
C ASP A 64 2.26 0.26 -3.58
N VAL A 65 1.74 -0.39 -2.56
CA VAL A 65 1.29 0.26 -1.32
C VAL A 65 2.47 0.82 -0.51
N HIS A 66 3.59 0.08 -0.50
CA HIS A 66 4.74 0.36 0.37
C HIS A 66 5.90 1.03 -0.40
N LEU A 67 5.63 2.19 -0.96
CA LEU A 67 6.66 3.02 -1.58
C LEU A 67 7.38 3.90 -0.53
N PRO A 68 8.61 4.37 -0.81
CA PRO A 68 9.22 5.45 -0.03
C PRO A 68 8.38 6.74 -0.10
N ASP A 69 8.70 7.71 0.74
CA ASP A 69 8.18 9.09 0.67
C ASP A 69 6.64 9.21 0.65
N GLY A 70 5.99 8.52 1.58
CA GLY A 70 4.53 8.62 1.76
C GLY A 70 3.72 7.47 1.16
N GLY A 71 4.39 6.48 0.54
CA GLY A 71 3.74 5.26 0.05
C GLY A 71 2.84 5.47 -1.16
N GLY A 72 2.04 4.45 -1.46
CA GLY A 72 1.07 4.50 -2.56
C GLY A 72 -0.01 5.57 -2.39
N VAL A 73 -0.35 5.93 -1.15
CA VAL A 73 -1.33 7.00 -0.85
C VAL A 73 -0.86 8.34 -1.41
N ALA A 74 0.43 8.68 -1.28
CA ALA A 74 0.96 9.94 -1.82
C ALA A 74 0.83 10.02 -3.35
N VAL A 75 0.93 8.89 -4.07
CA VAL A 75 0.68 8.85 -5.52
C VAL A 75 -0.79 9.13 -5.82
N LEU A 76 -1.73 8.51 -5.09
CA LEU A 76 -3.17 8.70 -5.26
C LEU A 76 -3.59 10.16 -4.99
N GLU A 77 -3.10 10.73 -3.90
CA GLU A 77 -3.34 12.15 -3.58
C GLU A 77 -2.77 13.09 -4.65
N GLY A 78 -1.55 12.78 -5.13
CA GLY A 78 -0.92 13.51 -6.22
C GLY A 78 -1.70 13.40 -7.53
N LEU A 79 -2.25 12.23 -7.85
CA LEU A 79 -3.10 12.03 -9.05
C LEU A 79 -4.37 12.86 -9.00
N ALA A 80 -5.02 12.94 -7.83
CA ALA A 80 -6.21 13.77 -7.63
C ALA A 80 -5.95 15.27 -7.83
N ALA A 81 -4.70 15.71 -7.64
CA ALA A 81 -4.27 17.10 -7.80
C ALA A 81 -3.72 17.41 -9.20
N LEU A 82 -3.47 16.40 -10.05
CA LEU A 82 -2.94 16.64 -11.40
C LEU A 82 -3.97 17.35 -12.29
N PRO A 83 -3.61 18.47 -12.92
CA PRO A 83 -4.47 19.09 -13.92
C PRO A 83 -4.55 18.21 -15.18
N GLY A 84 -5.75 17.93 -15.66
CA GLY A 84 -5.96 17.15 -16.89
C GLY A 84 -7.37 17.24 -17.39
N ASP A 85 -7.56 17.23 -18.71
CA ASP A 85 -8.87 17.31 -19.39
C ASP A 85 -9.54 15.92 -19.57
N GLY A 86 -9.15 14.91 -18.81
CA GLY A 86 -9.71 13.56 -18.91
C GLY A 86 -9.87 12.89 -17.55
N PRO A 87 -10.54 11.73 -17.50
CA PRO A 87 -10.63 10.96 -16.28
C PRO A 87 -9.22 10.52 -15.82
N PRO A 88 -8.96 10.49 -14.52
CA PRO A 88 -7.70 9.97 -14.01
C PRO A 88 -7.58 8.48 -14.34
N PRO A 89 -6.35 7.93 -14.44
CA PRO A 89 -6.17 6.50 -14.63
C PRO A 89 -6.76 5.71 -13.48
N ALA A 90 -7.26 4.52 -13.76
CA ALA A 90 -7.69 3.60 -12.72
C ALA A 90 -6.45 3.11 -11.95
N VAL A 91 -6.55 3.00 -10.62
CA VAL A 91 -5.43 2.52 -9.78
C VAL A 91 -5.77 1.16 -9.19
N LEU A 92 -4.93 0.17 -9.50
CA LEU A 92 -4.92 -1.15 -8.88
C LEU A 92 -3.74 -1.24 -7.92
N ALA A 93 -4.02 -1.26 -6.62
CA ALA A 93 -3.00 -1.37 -5.59
C ALA A 93 -2.44 -2.80 -5.51
N LEU A 94 -1.12 -2.90 -5.38
CA LEU A 94 -0.37 -4.14 -5.19
C LEU A 94 0.29 -4.13 -3.80
N SER A 95 0.19 -5.23 -3.05
CA SER A 95 0.83 -5.32 -1.73
C SER A 95 1.28 -6.74 -1.40
N VAL A 96 2.25 -6.87 -0.53
CA VAL A 96 2.61 -8.16 0.09
C VAL A 96 1.66 -8.55 1.23
N SER A 97 0.79 -7.64 1.66
CA SER A 97 -0.10 -7.77 2.81
C SER A 97 -1.56 -7.53 2.42
N ASP A 98 -2.47 -8.25 3.04
CA ASP A 98 -3.92 -8.06 2.95
C ASP A 98 -4.50 -7.48 4.27
N ALA A 99 -3.66 -6.85 5.09
CA ALA A 99 -4.09 -6.26 6.35
C ALA A 99 -4.95 -5.01 6.12
N ALA A 100 -5.99 -4.83 6.95
CA ALA A 100 -6.88 -3.66 6.87
C ALA A 100 -6.13 -2.31 6.94
N ALA A 101 -5.01 -2.28 7.69
CA ALA A 101 -4.17 -1.08 7.82
C ALA A 101 -3.53 -0.64 6.49
N ASP A 102 -3.31 -1.57 5.57
CA ASP A 102 -2.76 -1.29 4.24
C ASP A 102 -3.87 -1.04 3.21
N VAL A 103 -4.97 -1.80 3.32
CA VAL A 103 -6.11 -1.75 2.37
C VAL A 103 -6.93 -0.48 2.51
N VAL A 104 -7.34 -0.13 3.74
CA VAL A 104 -8.30 0.97 3.99
C VAL A 104 -7.77 2.33 3.52
N PRO A 105 -6.50 2.74 3.79
CA PRO A 105 -5.97 4.00 3.30
C PRO A 105 -5.97 4.10 1.77
N MET A 106 -5.58 3.01 1.06
CA MET A 106 -5.54 2.99 -0.40
C MET A 106 -6.93 3.18 -1.02
N ILE A 107 -7.95 2.50 -0.48
CA ILE A 107 -9.33 2.63 -0.96
C ILE A 107 -9.86 4.04 -0.71
N ARG A 108 -9.62 4.61 0.48
CA ARG A 108 -10.04 5.99 0.82
C ARG A 108 -9.36 7.03 -0.06
N ALA A 109 -8.12 6.80 -0.44
CA ALA A 109 -7.39 7.66 -1.35
C ALA A 109 -7.81 7.50 -2.83
N GLY A 110 -8.69 6.53 -3.15
CA GLY A 110 -9.27 6.37 -4.48
C GLY A 110 -8.73 5.19 -5.30
N ALA A 111 -8.02 4.23 -4.70
CA ALA A 111 -7.70 2.99 -5.40
C ALA A 111 -8.98 2.23 -5.75
N LEU A 112 -9.13 1.85 -7.01
CA LEU A 112 -10.31 1.15 -7.52
C LEU A 112 -10.23 -0.36 -7.29
N GLY A 113 -9.02 -0.88 -7.10
CA GLY A 113 -8.80 -2.27 -6.76
C GLY A 113 -7.59 -2.48 -5.85
N TYR A 114 -7.54 -3.67 -5.24
CA TYR A 114 -6.44 -4.09 -4.38
C TYR A 114 -6.19 -5.59 -4.51
N VAL A 115 -4.96 -5.96 -4.79
CA VAL A 115 -4.53 -7.36 -4.90
C VAL A 115 -3.20 -7.58 -4.18
N THR A 116 -2.94 -8.82 -3.79
CA THR A 116 -1.65 -9.19 -3.22
C THR A 116 -0.64 -9.50 -4.33
N LYS A 117 0.64 -9.23 -4.10
CA LYS A 117 1.74 -9.53 -5.04
C LYS A 117 1.93 -11.04 -5.32
N THR A 118 1.11 -11.89 -4.68
CA THR A 118 1.05 -13.34 -4.91
C THR A 118 -0.04 -13.75 -5.89
N ILE A 119 -0.76 -12.79 -6.48
CA ILE A 119 -1.77 -13.01 -7.52
C ILE A 119 -1.14 -13.69 -8.74
N ASP A 120 -1.85 -14.61 -9.37
CA ASP A 120 -1.39 -15.17 -10.64
C ASP A 120 -1.63 -14.22 -11.82
N THR A 121 -0.98 -14.50 -12.95
CA THR A 121 -0.99 -13.62 -14.13
C THR A 121 -2.39 -13.48 -14.72
N ASP A 122 -3.14 -14.56 -14.85
CA ASP A 122 -4.48 -14.53 -15.46
C ASP A 122 -5.45 -13.71 -14.60
N GLU A 123 -5.36 -13.87 -13.28
CA GLU A 123 -6.17 -13.11 -12.33
C GLU A 123 -5.74 -11.62 -12.31
N LEU A 124 -4.44 -11.31 -12.42
CA LEU A 124 -3.96 -9.94 -12.53
C LEU A 124 -4.47 -9.25 -13.80
N VAL A 125 -4.44 -9.94 -14.94
CA VAL A 125 -5.00 -9.43 -16.20
C VAL A 125 -6.50 -9.16 -16.06
N ALA A 126 -7.25 -10.08 -15.45
CA ALA A 126 -8.68 -9.90 -15.21
C ALA A 126 -8.96 -8.70 -14.28
N ALA A 127 -8.13 -8.50 -13.24
CA ALA A 127 -8.21 -7.35 -12.34
C ALA A 127 -7.95 -6.04 -13.08
N ILE A 128 -6.92 -5.99 -13.93
CA ILE A 128 -6.59 -4.83 -14.77
C ILE A 128 -7.78 -4.45 -15.67
N GLU A 129 -8.35 -5.41 -16.37
CA GLU A 129 -9.48 -5.15 -17.28
C GLU A 129 -10.70 -4.62 -16.52
N ARG A 130 -10.98 -5.16 -15.34
CA ARG A 130 -12.10 -4.69 -14.51
C ARG A 130 -11.90 -3.26 -14.03
N VAL A 131 -10.73 -2.93 -13.48
CA VAL A 131 -10.48 -1.56 -13.01
C VAL A 131 -10.41 -0.57 -14.17
N ALA A 132 -9.91 -0.99 -15.35
CA ALA A 132 -9.92 -0.18 -16.55
C ALA A 132 -11.34 0.13 -17.07
N ALA A 133 -12.29 -0.77 -16.81
CA ALA A 133 -13.71 -0.56 -17.11
C ALA A 133 -14.44 0.30 -16.07
N GLY A 134 -13.75 0.70 -14.98
CA GLY A 134 -14.33 1.45 -13.87
C GLY A 134 -14.95 0.57 -12.76
N ASP A 135 -14.81 -0.76 -12.87
CA ASP A 135 -15.32 -1.69 -11.87
C ASP A 135 -14.32 -1.89 -10.74
N ALA A 136 -14.81 -1.98 -9.51
CA ALA A 136 -13.96 -2.32 -8.37
C ALA A 136 -13.49 -3.79 -8.43
N TYR A 137 -12.23 -4.02 -8.03
CA TYR A 137 -11.66 -5.37 -7.91
C TYR A 137 -11.04 -5.61 -6.54
N PHE A 138 -11.69 -6.47 -5.75
CA PHE A 138 -11.23 -6.89 -4.43
C PHE A 138 -11.48 -8.38 -4.25
N SER A 139 -10.57 -9.08 -3.59
CA SER A 139 -10.86 -10.45 -3.16
C SER A 139 -12.06 -10.46 -2.18
N PRO A 140 -12.82 -11.56 -2.07
CA PRO A 140 -13.94 -11.65 -1.13
C PRO A 140 -13.56 -11.32 0.32
N ARG A 141 -12.33 -11.64 0.72
CA ARG A 141 -11.79 -11.33 2.04
C ARG A 141 -11.61 -9.83 2.25
N LEU A 142 -11.17 -9.12 1.22
CA LEU A 142 -10.95 -7.67 1.27
C LEU A 142 -12.25 -6.88 1.20
N ALA A 143 -13.32 -7.45 0.64
CA ALA A 143 -14.62 -6.78 0.56
C ALA A 143 -15.17 -6.36 1.93
N ALA A 144 -14.89 -7.12 3.00
CA ALA A 144 -15.27 -6.75 4.36
C ALA A 144 -14.56 -5.45 4.83
N PHE A 145 -13.29 -5.27 4.48
CA PHE A 145 -12.53 -4.04 4.80
C PHE A 145 -13.01 -2.85 3.98
N VAL A 146 -13.40 -3.07 2.73
CA VAL A 146 -14.02 -2.04 1.89
C VAL A 146 -15.30 -1.53 2.54
N LEU A 147 -16.18 -2.43 2.95
CA LEU A 147 -17.42 -2.07 3.65
C LEU A 147 -17.12 -1.30 4.95
N GLN A 148 -16.14 -1.73 5.72
CA GLN A 148 -15.72 -1.05 6.94
C GLN A 148 -15.16 0.34 6.66
N ALA A 149 -14.37 0.52 5.59
CA ALA A 149 -13.81 1.82 5.20
C ALA A 149 -14.89 2.87 4.91
N PHE A 150 -16.05 2.44 4.39
CA PHE A 150 -17.16 3.33 4.04
C PHE A 150 -18.29 3.35 5.06
N SER A 151 -18.41 2.35 5.94
CA SER A 151 -19.47 2.29 6.96
C SER A 151 -19.15 3.05 8.24
N SER A 152 -17.89 3.39 8.49
CA SER A 152 -17.52 4.25 9.59
C SER A 152 -17.80 5.70 9.17
N PRO A 153 -18.68 6.45 9.90
CA PRO A 153 -18.80 7.87 9.66
C PRO A 153 -17.42 8.49 9.79
N VAL A 154 -17.12 9.41 8.87
CA VAL A 154 -15.90 10.21 8.86
C VAL A 154 -15.75 10.89 10.22
N GLN A 155 -15.08 10.25 11.16
CA GLN A 155 -14.33 10.95 12.16
C GLN A 155 -12.98 11.28 11.52
N ALA A 156 -13.04 12.30 10.64
CA ALA A 156 -11.88 13.12 10.35
C ALA A 156 -11.67 14.01 11.59
N GLU A 157 -11.35 13.38 12.69
CA GLU A 157 -10.49 13.95 13.69
C GLU A 157 -9.13 13.34 13.41
N ALA A 158 -8.16 14.19 13.09
CA ALA A 158 -6.76 13.89 13.24
C ALA A 158 -6.53 13.55 14.72
N SER A 159 -6.96 12.36 15.11
CA SER A 159 -6.51 11.75 16.34
C SER A 159 -5.05 11.44 16.07
N GLU A 160 -4.18 12.19 16.70
CA GLU A 160 -2.76 11.82 16.81
C GLU A 160 -2.71 10.32 17.13
N PRO A 161 -1.84 9.53 16.43
CA PRO A 161 -1.76 8.09 16.65
C PRO A 161 -1.41 7.84 18.11
N GLY A 162 -2.43 7.55 18.90
CA GLY A 162 -2.34 7.44 20.35
C GLY A 162 -2.23 6.01 20.83
N LEU A 163 -1.91 5.85 22.09
CA LEU A 163 -1.86 4.56 22.81
C LEU A 163 -3.15 3.74 22.69
N GLU A 164 -4.25 4.39 22.41
CA GLU A 164 -5.57 3.77 22.27
C GLU A 164 -5.67 2.81 21.08
N SER A 165 -4.88 3.05 20.04
CA SER A 165 -4.81 2.19 18.86
C SER A 165 -4.08 0.87 19.10
N LEU A 166 -3.31 0.77 20.19
CA LEU A 166 -2.50 -0.38 20.52
C LEU A 166 -3.28 -1.40 21.36
N THR A 167 -3.12 -2.69 21.02
CA THR A 167 -3.59 -3.79 21.88
C THR A 167 -2.81 -3.80 23.21
N ALA A 168 -3.34 -4.48 24.21
CA ALA A 168 -2.65 -4.63 25.50
C ALA A 168 -1.22 -5.17 25.32
N ARG A 169 -1.04 -6.16 24.43
CA ARG A 169 0.26 -6.77 24.15
C ARG A 169 1.22 -5.84 23.42
N GLU A 170 0.75 -5.06 22.50
CA GLU A 170 1.54 -4.04 21.79
C GLU A 170 1.98 -2.91 22.75
N ARG A 171 1.14 -2.53 23.71
CA ARG A 171 1.49 -1.55 24.75
C ARG A 171 2.60 -2.07 25.68
N GLU A 172 2.55 -3.34 26.08
CA GLU A 172 3.62 -3.97 26.86
C GLU A 172 4.95 -3.97 26.09
N VAL A 173 4.91 -4.35 24.80
CA VAL A 173 6.10 -4.34 23.96
C VAL A 173 6.62 -2.90 23.76
N LEU A 174 5.74 -1.93 23.49
CA LEU A 174 6.09 -0.50 23.37
C LEU A 174 6.82 0.00 24.64
N HIS A 175 6.28 -0.31 25.81
CA HIS A 175 6.86 0.13 27.08
C HIS A 175 8.29 -0.37 27.32
N HIS A 176 8.55 -1.63 26.95
CA HIS A 176 9.92 -2.18 27.03
C HIS A 176 10.82 -1.64 25.91
N LEU A 177 10.29 -1.46 24.70
CA LEU A 177 11.03 -0.92 23.58
C LEU A 177 11.49 0.52 23.84
N ALA A 178 10.59 1.35 24.37
CA ALA A 178 10.86 2.74 24.76
C ALA A 178 11.97 2.88 25.81
N ARG A 179 12.09 1.90 26.70
CA ARG A 179 13.19 1.79 27.69
C ARG A 179 14.50 1.23 27.13
N GLY A 180 14.59 0.97 25.83
CA GLY A 180 15.83 0.55 25.18
C GLY A 180 16.11 -0.97 25.20
N TYR A 181 15.22 -1.82 25.74
CA TYR A 181 15.46 -3.27 25.79
C TYR A 181 15.55 -3.90 24.41
N ALA A 182 16.52 -4.79 24.21
CA ALA A 182 16.63 -5.58 22.98
C ALA A 182 15.47 -6.58 22.84
N TYR A 183 15.09 -6.95 21.63
CA TYR A 183 13.97 -7.87 21.35
C TYR A 183 14.06 -9.20 22.12
N LYS A 184 15.29 -9.74 22.27
CA LYS A 184 15.52 -10.96 23.05
C LYS A 184 15.20 -10.76 24.54
N GLN A 185 15.53 -9.59 25.09
CA GLN A 185 15.23 -9.25 26.49
C GLN A 185 13.74 -9.02 26.70
N ILE A 186 13.08 -8.35 25.75
CA ILE A 186 11.61 -8.16 25.75
C ILE A 186 10.91 -9.52 25.69
N GLY A 187 11.36 -10.40 24.78
CA GLY A 187 10.81 -11.75 24.66
C GLY A 187 10.90 -12.55 25.94
N ALA A 188 12.08 -12.54 26.61
CA ALA A 188 12.28 -13.21 27.89
C ALA A 188 11.36 -12.67 29.00
N ARG A 189 11.14 -11.34 29.06
CA ARG A 189 10.27 -10.70 30.08
C ARG A 189 8.79 -10.99 29.84
N LEU A 190 8.41 -11.07 28.58
CA LEU A 190 7.00 -11.24 28.18
C LEU A 190 6.62 -12.70 27.91
N GLY A 191 7.55 -13.65 28.04
CA GLY A 191 7.31 -15.07 27.79
C GLY A 191 7.03 -15.42 26.32
N ILE A 192 7.61 -14.69 25.37
CA ILE A 192 7.42 -14.89 23.92
C ILE A 192 8.75 -14.93 23.18
N SER A 193 8.76 -15.44 21.95
CA SER A 193 9.95 -15.47 21.12
C SER A 193 10.38 -14.05 20.67
N ALA A 194 11.68 -13.86 20.41
CA ALA A 194 12.18 -12.59 19.85
C ALA A 194 11.54 -12.26 18.50
N ARG A 195 11.21 -13.28 17.69
CA ARG A 195 10.49 -13.13 16.42
C ARG A 195 9.04 -12.62 16.62
N THR A 196 8.38 -13.08 17.68
CA THR A 196 7.05 -12.58 18.06
C THR A 196 7.12 -11.12 18.52
N VAL A 197 8.18 -10.76 19.27
CA VAL A 197 8.43 -9.34 19.65
C VAL A 197 8.63 -8.47 18.42
N GLU A 198 9.42 -8.91 17.45
CA GLU A 198 9.64 -8.20 16.19
C GLU A 198 8.34 -7.94 15.44
N SER A 199 7.46 -8.92 15.37
CA SER A 199 6.11 -8.78 14.79
C SER A 199 5.28 -7.71 15.51
N HIS A 200 5.29 -7.72 16.85
CA HIS A 200 4.59 -6.69 17.63
C HIS A 200 5.21 -5.30 17.46
N VAL A 201 6.55 -5.21 17.38
CA VAL A 201 7.24 -3.93 17.11
C VAL A 201 6.84 -3.37 15.77
N GLY A 202 6.81 -4.20 14.71
CA GLY A 202 6.32 -3.77 13.40
C GLY A 202 4.88 -3.25 13.45
N ALA A 203 4.00 -3.91 14.21
CA ALA A 203 2.63 -3.44 14.41
C ALA A 203 2.56 -2.11 15.18
N VAL A 204 3.39 -1.94 16.21
CA VAL A 204 3.47 -0.70 17.01
C VAL A 204 3.96 0.47 16.15
N LEU A 205 5.07 0.29 15.42
CA LEU A 205 5.63 1.32 14.53
C LEU A 205 4.58 1.80 13.52
N ARG A 206 3.91 0.87 12.88
CA ARG A 206 2.86 1.14 11.90
C ARG A 206 1.67 1.89 12.51
N LYS A 207 1.16 1.45 13.68
CA LYS A 207 0.01 2.06 14.36
C LYS A 207 0.30 3.45 14.93
N LEU A 208 1.55 3.70 15.34
CA LEU A 208 2.01 5.00 15.83
C LEU A 208 2.63 5.87 14.73
N GLN A 209 2.62 5.39 13.46
CA GLN A 209 3.19 6.07 12.30
C GLN A 209 4.68 6.44 12.50
N LEU A 210 5.44 5.55 13.12
CA LEU A 210 6.86 5.73 13.39
C LEU A 210 7.69 4.89 12.41
N SER A 211 8.76 5.45 11.88
CA SER A 211 9.61 4.80 10.87
C SER A 211 10.75 3.99 11.47
N SER A 212 11.09 4.25 12.74
CA SER A 212 12.24 3.61 13.38
C SER A 212 12.06 3.39 14.88
N ARG A 213 12.86 2.45 15.42
CA ARG A 213 12.95 2.22 16.87
C ARG A 213 13.38 3.47 17.64
N HIS A 214 14.22 4.31 17.07
CA HIS A 214 14.68 5.54 17.72
C HIS A 214 13.55 6.54 17.91
N GLU A 215 12.64 6.62 16.94
CA GLU A 215 11.44 7.45 17.04
C GLU A 215 10.49 6.99 18.14
N VAL A 216 10.45 5.68 18.44
CA VAL A 216 9.64 5.14 19.54
C VAL A 216 10.07 5.72 20.89
N THR A 217 11.38 5.84 21.15
CA THR A 217 11.89 6.39 22.41
C THR A 217 11.53 7.87 22.53
N HIS A 218 11.68 8.63 21.45
CA HIS A 218 11.31 10.05 21.41
C HIS A 218 9.80 10.24 21.60
N TRP A 219 9.02 9.48 20.86
CA TRP A 219 7.55 9.49 20.94
C TRP A 219 7.06 9.14 22.35
N ALA A 220 7.62 8.10 22.98
CA ALA A 220 7.26 7.68 24.32
C ALA A 220 7.62 8.72 25.39
N ALA A 221 8.71 9.46 25.23
CA ALA A 221 9.10 10.55 26.10
C ALA A 221 8.14 11.76 25.98
N THR A 222 7.76 12.12 24.76
CA THR A 222 6.81 13.24 24.51
C THR A 222 5.39 12.94 25.00
N HIS A 223 4.99 11.65 25.06
CA HIS A 223 3.68 11.21 25.55
C HIS A 223 3.69 10.75 27.03
N GLY A 224 4.77 11.01 27.76
CA GLY A 224 4.84 10.75 29.22
C GLY A 224 4.88 9.27 29.61
N LEU A 225 5.25 8.36 28.68
CA LEU A 225 5.32 6.92 28.93
C LEU A 225 6.64 6.49 29.62
N ILE A 226 7.66 7.31 29.52
CA ILE A 226 8.97 7.11 30.14
C ILE A 226 9.49 8.46 30.64
N ASP A 227 10.08 8.47 31.84
CA ASP A 227 10.87 9.61 32.29
C ASP A 227 12.20 9.66 31.52
N PRO A 228 12.62 10.82 31.00
CA PRO A 228 13.86 10.95 30.21
C PRO A 228 15.14 10.57 30.97
N GLY A 229 15.07 10.29 32.27
CA GLY A 229 16.20 9.93 33.16
C GLY A 229 16.27 8.47 33.57
N SER A 230 15.39 7.57 33.13
CA SER A 230 15.36 6.16 33.55
C SER A 230 15.83 5.21 32.44
N ALA A 231 17.01 5.44 31.88
CA ALA A 231 17.71 4.42 31.10
C ALA A 231 18.33 3.38 32.04
N PRO A 232 18.33 2.06 31.66
CA PRO A 232 18.93 1.01 32.46
C PRO A 232 20.45 1.13 32.57
#